data_73c9081c89d2c5e7149abb7733fb5202
#
_entry.id   73c9081c89d2c5e7149abb7733fb5202
#
_cell.length_a   1.000
_cell.length_b   1.000
_cell.length_c   1.000
_cell.angle_alpha   90.00
_cell.angle_beta   90.00
_cell.angle_gamma   90.00
#
_symmetry.space_group_name_H-M   'P 1'
#
loop_
_entity.id
_entity.type
_entity.pdbx_description
1 polymer ?
#
loop_
_entity_poly.entity_id
_entity_poly.type
_entity_poly.pdbx_seq_one_letter_code
_entity_poly.pdbx_strand_id
1 'polypeptide(L)'
;AFKSQGKNDFEDNPKSRYARILRNVGVLLEEGHFSPKKIDDAFSREVLKKFTEDLDGEKNIFLSSDIESFKKFKDRIDDEIHGSDLQSFYAINEVYLKRLSEVSGLYKEILAKPFDYTKDEKVAMDADKLDFPKTENERLENWKKRLKFLALGKYVDLQEEREKNKDKADYKVKADSTLEREARESTARQIERYFSTKKNWESDDENFSKFVNAITGTMDPHTNYMPPIDLRSFNESMSGRFFGIGAQLKEDDGKIKIASLISGGPAWKSGELKENDE
;
A
#
# COMPACT_ATOMS: atom_id res chain seq x y z
N ALA A 1 -23.81 43.42 25.02
CA ALA A 1 -23.90 42.85 23.69
C ALA A 1 -22.49 42.61 23.14
N PHE A 2 -21.93 41.43 23.38
CA PHE A 2 -20.70 40.99 22.70
C PHE A 2 -21.11 40.41 21.37
N LYS A 3 -20.82 41.09 20.27
CA LYS A 3 -20.88 40.53 18.93
C LYS A 3 -19.76 39.49 18.82
N SER A 4 -20.14 38.25 18.67
CA SER A 4 -19.28 37.17 18.19
C SER A 4 -18.90 37.52 16.75
N GLN A 5 -17.72 38.09 16.56
CA GLN A 5 -17.08 38.21 15.26
C GLN A 5 -16.11 37.05 15.10
N GLY A 6 -16.22 36.40 13.98
CA GLY A 6 -15.18 35.50 13.44
C GLY A 6 -15.55 34.04 13.49
N LYS A 7 -16.50 33.59 12.68
CA LYS A 7 -16.29 32.34 11.97
C LYS A 7 -14.98 32.48 11.19
N ASN A 8 -13.95 31.78 11.61
CA ASN A 8 -12.75 31.64 10.82
C ASN A 8 -13.12 30.89 9.52
N ASP A 9 -13.32 31.65 8.47
CA ASP A 9 -13.39 31.18 7.08
C ASP A 9 -11.98 30.74 6.57
N PHE A 10 -11.23 30.07 7.43
CA PHE A 10 -10.19 29.16 6.97
C PHE A 10 -10.90 27.83 6.69
N GLU A 11 -11.72 27.82 5.64
CA GLU A 11 -12.09 26.56 5.01
C GLU A 11 -10.81 25.75 4.82
N ASP A 12 -10.81 24.56 5.37
CA ASP A 12 -9.72 23.59 5.32
C ASP A 12 -9.51 23.12 3.87
N ASN A 13 -9.02 24.03 3.02
CA ASN A 13 -8.56 23.66 1.70
C ASN A 13 -7.43 22.64 1.91
N PRO A 14 -7.58 21.38 1.43
CA PRO A 14 -6.57 20.34 1.63
C PRO A 14 -5.16 20.81 1.25
N LYS A 15 -5.02 21.62 0.22
CA LYS A 15 -3.73 22.18 -0.21
C LYS A 15 -3.08 23.04 0.86
N SER A 16 -3.83 23.93 1.49
CA SER A 16 -3.29 24.78 2.57
C SER A 16 -2.99 23.98 3.84
N ARG A 17 -3.78 22.92 4.11
CA ARG A 17 -3.55 21.99 5.22
C ARG A 17 -2.24 21.23 5.03
N TYR A 18 -1.99 20.65 3.86
CA TYR A 18 -0.77 19.89 3.58
C TYR A 18 0.49 20.76 3.64
N ALA A 19 0.45 21.95 3.06
CA ALA A 19 1.55 22.90 3.14
C ALA A 19 1.87 23.31 4.59
N ARG A 20 0.86 23.50 5.42
CA ARG A 20 1.03 23.80 6.86
C ARG A 20 1.62 22.62 7.63
N ILE A 21 1.15 21.39 7.38
CA ILE A 21 1.71 20.19 7.99
C ILE A 21 3.17 20.03 7.60
N LEU A 22 3.48 20.15 6.32
CA LEU A 22 4.84 20.01 5.81
C LEU A 22 5.81 21.00 6.47
N ARG A 23 5.43 22.27 6.54
CA ARG A 23 6.22 23.31 7.23
C ARG A 23 6.44 23.00 8.71
N ASN A 24 5.39 22.60 9.43
CA ASN A 24 5.50 22.25 10.84
C ASN A 24 6.42 21.04 11.06
N VAL A 25 6.34 20.03 10.19
CA VAL A 25 7.24 18.89 10.21
C VAL A 25 8.68 19.34 9.98
N GLY A 26 8.93 20.22 9.00
CA GLY A 26 10.26 20.79 8.74
C GLY A 26 10.85 21.43 9.99
N VAL A 27 10.11 22.36 10.64
CA VAL A 27 10.54 23.02 11.88
C VAL A 27 10.85 21.99 12.99
N LEU A 28 9.98 20.99 13.18
CA LEU A 28 10.21 19.95 14.20
C LEU A 28 11.46 19.11 13.91
N LEU A 29 11.73 18.83 12.64
CA LEU A 29 12.93 18.08 12.24
C LEU A 29 14.21 18.90 12.41
N GLU A 30 14.20 20.19 12.12
CA GLU A 30 15.38 21.04 12.22
C GLU A 30 15.69 21.48 13.66
N GLU A 31 14.66 21.86 14.42
CA GLU A 31 14.81 22.44 15.75
C GLU A 31 14.60 21.44 16.90
N GLY A 32 13.82 20.38 16.68
CA GLY A 32 13.40 19.43 17.72
C GLY A 32 14.05 18.07 17.63
N HIS A 33 14.64 17.70 16.49
CA HIS A 33 15.23 16.38 16.32
C HIS A 33 16.58 16.26 17.03
N PHE A 34 16.84 15.12 17.65
CA PHE A 34 18.08 14.87 18.43
C PHE A 34 19.36 15.02 17.59
N SER A 35 19.33 14.58 16.34
CA SER A 35 20.45 14.66 15.40
C SER A 35 19.93 15.07 14.02
N PRO A 36 19.64 16.36 13.81
CA PRO A 36 19.07 16.82 12.57
C PRO A 36 20.07 16.75 11.42
N LYS A 37 19.63 16.22 10.29
CA LYS A 37 20.34 16.39 9.01
C LYS A 37 19.96 17.74 8.43
N LYS A 38 20.86 18.31 7.64
CA LYS A 38 20.54 19.53 6.90
C LYS A 38 19.48 19.24 5.84
N ILE A 39 18.41 20.00 5.84
CA ILE A 39 17.36 19.94 4.82
C ILE A 39 17.80 20.87 3.67
N ASP A 40 18.36 20.25 2.63
CA ASP A 40 18.90 20.91 1.44
C ASP A 40 18.64 20.08 0.17
N ASP A 41 19.21 20.48 -0.97
CA ASP A 41 19.09 19.77 -2.24
C ASP A 41 19.46 18.28 -2.14
N ALA A 42 20.47 17.91 -1.35
CA ALA A 42 20.86 16.51 -1.17
C ALA A 42 19.76 15.73 -0.44
N PHE A 43 19.21 16.34 0.60
CA PHE A 43 18.05 15.79 1.33
C PHE A 43 16.82 15.65 0.40
N SER A 44 16.55 16.64 -0.44
CA SER A 44 15.45 16.61 -1.42
C SER A 44 15.57 15.42 -2.38
N ARG A 45 16.80 15.11 -2.85
CA ARG A 45 17.05 13.95 -3.74
C ARG A 45 16.78 12.63 -3.06
N GLU A 46 17.18 12.48 -1.81
CA GLU A 46 16.89 11.27 -1.02
C GLU A 46 15.40 11.09 -0.78
N VAL A 47 14.70 12.17 -0.41
CA VAL A 47 13.24 12.16 -0.22
C VAL A 47 12.52 11.78 -1.51
N LEU A 48 12.88 12.39 -2.64
CA LEU A 48 12.27 12.08 -3.93
C LEU A 48 12.42 10.59 -4.29
N LYS A 49 13.63 10.05 -4.11
CA LYS A 49 13.90 8.63 -4.34
C LYS A 49 13.04 7.78 -3.42
N LYS A 50 13.08 8.02 -2.12
CA LYS A 50 12.33 7.25 -1.13
C LYS A 50 10.82 7.30 -1.38
N PHE A 51 10.26 8.48 -1.65
CA PHE A 51 8.84 8.62 -1.92
C PHE A 51 8.40 7.84 -3.17
N THR A 52 9.17 7.88 -4.24
CA THR A 52 8.86 7.10 -5.45
C THR A 52 8.98 5.60 -5.23
N GLU A 53 9.94 5.14 -4.41
CA GLU A 53 10.06 3.75 -3.99
C GLU A 53 8.93 3.31 -3.06
N ASP A 54 8.49 4.16 -2.13
CA ASP A 54 7.35 3.87 -1.24
C ASP A 54 6.01 3.77 -2.01
N LEU A 55 5.87 4.48 -3.13
CA LEU A 55 4.69 4.38 -4.00
C LEU A 55 4.73 3.14 -4.90
N ASP A 56 5.89 2.81 -5.47
CA ASP A 56 6.06 1.72 -6.44
C ASP A 56 7.37 0.95 -6.21
N GLY A 57 7.52 0.34 -5.04
CA GLY A 57 8.70 -0.45 -4.68
C GLY A 57 8.95 -1.67 -5.58
N GLU A 58 7.93 -2.14 -6.27
CA GLU A 58 8.04 -3.29 -7.19
C GLU A 58 8.26 -2.88 -8.66
N LYS A 59 8.33 -1.57 -8.93
CA LYS A 59 8.57 -0.97 -10.26
C LYS A 59 7.64 -1.51 -11.35
N ASN A 60 6.36 -1.63 -11.02
CA ASN A 60 5.35 -2.18 -11.92
C ASN A 60 4.13 -1.26 -12.13
N ILE A 61 4.17 -0.06 -11.56
CA ILE A 61 3.15 0.99 -11.71
C ILE A 61 3.67 2.11 -12.61
N PHE A 62 4.77 2.78 -12.22
CA PHE A 62 5.38 3.85 -13.00
C PHE A 62 6.10 3.34 -14.25
N LEU A 63 6.26 4.25 -15.21
CA LEU A 63 7.19 4.11 -16.33
C LEU A 63 8.47 4.89 -16.05
N SER A 64 9.57 4.53 -16.71
CA SER A 64 10.83 5.27 -16.60
C SER A 64 10.70 6.74 -17.02
N SER A 65 9.81 7.07 -17.95
CA SER A 65 9.49 8.44 -18.34
C SER A 65 8.81 9.25 -17.23
N ASP A 66 8.03 8.60 -16.36
CA ASP A 66 7.42 9.26 -15.21
C ASP A 66 8.49 9.64 -14.21
N ILE A 67 9.39 8.71 -13.88
CA ILE A 67 10.54 8.95 -12.98
C ILE A 67 11.44 10.06 -13.52
N GLU A 68 11.70 10.08 -14.82
CA GLU A 68 12.46 11.16 -15.44
C GLU A 68 11.77 12.52 -15.27
N SER A 69 10.45 12.56 -15.42
CA SER A 69 9.65 13.78 -15.24
C SER A 69 9.68 14.32 -13.80
N PHE A 70 9.86 13.43 -12.81
CA PHE A 70 9.94 13.80 -11.40
C PHE A 70 11.28 14.44 -11.03
N LYS A 71 12.32 14.26 -11.83
CA LYS A 71 13.65 14.86 -11.58
C LYS A 71 13.63 16.38 -11.50
N LYS A 72 12.63 17.04 -12.04
CA LYS A 72 12.44 18.50 -11.89
C LYS A 72 12.23 18.93 -10.43
N PHE A 73 11.86 18.00 -9.55
CA PHE A 73 11.65 18.23 -8.12
C PHE A 73 12.85 17.83 -7.25
N LYS A 74 13.92 17.29 -7.84
CA LYS A 74 15.06 16.72 -7.11
C LYS A 74 15.77 17.69 -6.15
N ASP A 75 15.69 18.98 -6.43
CA ASP A 75 16.34 20.06 -5.68
C ASP A 75 15.29 21.11 -5.23
N ARG A 76 14.06 20.68 -4.89
CA ARG A 76 12.94 21.60 -4.57
C ARG A 76 12.14 21.21 -3.33
N ILE A 77 12.26 19.97 -2.86
CA ILE A 77 11.44 19.49 -1.74
C ILE A 77 11.84 20.20 -0.45
N ASP A 78 13.11 20.52 -0.27
CA ASP A 78 13.58 21.35 0.85
C ASP A 78 12.98 22.75 0.84
N ASP A 79 12.90 23.41 -0.30
CA ASP A 79 12.22 24.71 -0.45
C ASP A 79 10.72 24.59 -0.09
N GLU A 80 10.05 23.50 -0.49
CA GLU A 80 8.65 23.25 -0.15
C GLU A 80 8.47 23.01 1.36
N ILE A 81 9.42 22.32 2.01
CA ILE A 81 9.47 22.14 3.46
C ILE A 81 9.63 23.51 4.16
N HIS A 82 10.45 24.40 3.62
CA HIS A 82 10.68 25.73 4.16
C HIS A 82 9.60 26.75 3.79
N GLY A 83 8.56 26.33 3.05
CA GLY A 83 7.35 27.13 2.85
C GLY A 83 7.07 27.62 1.44
N SER A 84 7.84 27.17 0.45
CA SER A 84 7.46 27.30 -0.96
C SER A 84 6.20 26.50 -1.28
N ASP A 85 5.57 26.77 -2.41
CA ASP A 85 4.37 26.07 -2.85
C ASP A 85 4.63 24.56 -3.01
N LEU A 86 3.83 23.75 -2.35
CA LEU A 86 3.87 22.28 -2.44
C LEU A 86 3.41 21.82 -3.83
N GLN A 87 4.35 21.50 -4.70
CA GLN A 87 4.11 21.05 -6.08
C GLN A 87 4.56 19.61 -6.30
N SER A 88 5.64 19.18 -5.66
CA SER A 88 6.23 17.86 -5.87
C SER A 88 5.25 16.75 -5.51
N PHE A 89 4.65 16.80 -4.34
CA PHE A 89 3.64 15.83 -3.91
C PHE A 89 2.48 15.73 -4.90
N TYR A 90 1.85 16.86 -5.25
CA TYR A 90 0.67 16.83 -6.11
C TYR A 90 0.97 16.28 -7.49
N ALA A 91 2.08 16.69 -8.10
CA ALA A 91 2.43 16.23 -9.44
C ALA A 91 2.78 14.73 -9.47
N ILE A 92 3.49 14.22 -8.46
CA ILE A 92 3.83 12.80 -8.37
C ILE A 92 2.58 11.97 -8.06
N ASN A 93 1.76 12.42 -7.11
CA ASN A 93 0.52 11.73 -6.73
C ASN A 93 -0.48 11.64 -7.90
N GLU A 94 -0.64 12.69 -8.67
CA GLU A 94 -1.51 12.69 -9.88
C GLU A 94 -1.06 11.63 -10.88
N VAL A 95 0.24 11.57 -11.17
CA VAL A 95 0.79 10.55 -12.08
C VAL A 95 0.63 9.16 -11.49
N TYR A 96 0.88 8.98 -10.19
CA TYR A 96 0.72 7.71 -9.50
C TYR A 96 -0.70 7.18 -9.59
N LEU A 97 -1.70 7.98 -9.24
CA LEU A 97 -3.12 7.59 -9.30
C LEU A 97 -3.56 7.22 -10.72
N LYS A 98 -3.10 8.00 -11.71
CA LYS A 98 -3.33 7.68 -13.13
C LYS A 98 -2.74 6.32 -13.49
N ARG A 99 -1.46 6.08 -13.19
CA ARG A 99 -0.76 4.83 -13.50
C ARG A 99 -1.35 3.63 -12.76
N LEU A 100 -1.74 3.82 -11.50
CA LEU A 100 -2.42 2.79 -10.72
C LEU A 100 -3.76 2.40 -11.35
N SER A 101 -4.53 3.37 -11.81
CA SER A 101 -5.79 3.11 -12.52
C SER A 101 -5.57 2.29 -13.80
N GLU A 102 -4.50 2.59 -14.56
CA GLU A 102 -4.15 1.86 -15.78
C GLU A 102 -3.81 0.39 -15.50
N VAL A 103 -3.03 0.12 -14.45
CA VAL A 103 -2.57 -1.26 -14.15
C VAL A 103 -3.60 -2.09 -13.39
N SER A 104 -4.53 -1.45 -12.67
CA SER A 104 -5.48 -2.14 -11.77
C SER A 104 -6.44 -3.10 -12.48
N GLY A 105 -6.59 -2.99 -13.79
CA GLY A 105 -7.44 -3.89 -14.61
C GLY A 105 -6.68 -5.00 -15.35
N LEU A 106 -5.35 -4.90 -15.47
CA LEU A 106 -4.55 -5.80 -16.32
C LEU A 106 -4.64 -7.26 -15.90
N TYR A 107 -4.75 -7.55 -14.61
CA TYR A 107 -4.80 -8.91 -14.11
C TYR A 107 -5.99 -9.71 -14.64
N LYS A 108 -7.13 -9.06 -14.91
CA LYS A 108 -8.36 -9.73 -15.38
C LYS A 108 -8.14 -10.36 -16.75
N GLU A 109 -7.54 -9.63 -17.67
CA GLU A 109 -7.27 -10.13 -19.02
C GLU A 109 -6.16 -11.16 -19.04
N ILE A 110 -5.12 -10.97 -18.22
CA ILE A 110 -3.97 -11.88 -18.15
C ILE A 110 -4.40 -13.22 -17.55
N LEU A 111 -5.16 -13.22 -16.44
CA LEU A 111 -5.58 -14.41 -15.73
C LEU A 111 -6.81 -15.10 -16.36
N ALA A 112 -7.46 -14.49 -17.35
CA ALA A 112 -8.57 -15.10 -18.08
C ALA A 112 -8.13 -16.31 -18.92
N LYS A 113 -6.85 -16.37 -19.33
CA LYS A 113 -6.31 -17.39 -20.22
C LYS A 113 -5.36 -18.32 -19.45
N PRO A 114 -5.34 -19.63 -19.80
CA PRO A 114 -4.38 -20.57 -19.23
C PRO A 114 -2.95 -20.15 -19.52
N PHE A 115 -2.05 -20.45 -18.57
CA PHE A 115 -0.62 -20.23 -18.76
C PHE A 115 0.06 -21.47 -19.33
N ASP A 116 1.06 -21.25 -20.17
CA ASP A 116 1.97 -22.28 -20.63
C ASP A 116 3.19 -22.34 -19.68
N TYR A 117 3.19 -23.31 -18.77
CA TYR A 117 4.27 -23.51 -17.80
C TYR A 117 5.44 -24.34 -18.35
N THR A 118 5.41 -24.78 -19.61
CA THR A 118 6.52 -25.53 -20.23
C THR A 118 7.66 -24.63 -20.69
N LYS A 119 7.41 -23.31 -20.77
CA LYS A 119 8.41 -22.32 -21.17
C LYS A 119 9.31 -21.96 -20.00
N ASP A 120 10.62 -22.03 -20.25
CA ASP A 120 11.63 -21.51 -19.32
C ASP A 120 11.64 -19.98 -19.36
N GLU A 121 11.04 -19.35 -18.35
CA GLU A 121 10.96 -17.89 -18.21
C GLU A 121 11.54 -17.49 -16.85
N LYS A 122 12.19 -16.31 -16.84
CA LYS A 122 12.78 -15.75 -15.61
C LYS A 122 11.94 -14.58 -15.12
N VAL A 123 11.68 -14.58 -13.82
CA VAL A 123 11.05 -13.45 -13.10
C VAL A 123 12.09 -12.88 -12.15
N ALA A 124 12.36 -11.60 -12.26
CA ALA A 124 13.20 -10.91 -11.30
C ALA A 124 12.37 -10.61 -10.04
N MET A 125 12.84 -11.10 -8.89
CA MET A 125 12.16 -10.95 -7.60
C MET A 125 12.79 -9.88 -6.71
N ASP A 126 14.02 -9.45 -7.04
CA ASP A 126 14.76 -8.45 -6.30
C ASP A 126 14.40 -7.06 -6.86
N ALA A 127 13.51 -6.36 -6.17
CA ALA A 127 13.01 -5.06 -6.60
C ALA A 127 14.12 -3.99 -6.70
N ASP A 128 15.17 -4.09 -5.90
CA ASP A 128 16.30 -3.15 -5.93
C ASP A 128 17.11 -3.25 -7.23
N LYS A 129 17.09 -4.42 -7.87
CA LYS A 129 17.75 -4.68 -9.15
C LYS A 129 16.85 -4.49 -10.37
N LEU A 130 15.58 -4.15 -10.17
CA LEU A 130 14.69 -3.86 -11.28
C LEU A 130 14.84 -2.43 -11.76
N ASP A 131 14.71 -2.25 -13.07
CA ASP A 131 14.50 -0.93 -13.68
C ASP A 131 13.01 -0.67 -13.86
N PHE A 132 12.62 0.60 -13.86
CA PHE A 132 11.27 0.97 -14.26
C PHE A 132 11.04 0.64 -15.73
N PRO A 133 9.91 0.04 -16.11
CA PRO A 133 9.60 -0.30 -17.50
C PRO A 133 9.61 0.96 -18.38
N LYS A 134 10.19 0.84 -19.58
CA LYS A 134 10.32 1.95 -20.51
C LYS A 134 9.01 2.23 -21.27
N THR A 135 8.19 1.18 -21.44
CA THR A 135 6.95 1.24 -22.20
C THR A 135 5.81 0.52 -21.49
N GLU A 136 4.58 0.84 -21.85
CA GLU A 136 3.38 0.13 -21.36
C GLU A 136 3.41 -1.37 -21.72
N ASN A 137 3.95 -1.71 -22.91
CA ASN A 137 4.11 -3.12 -23.28
C ASN A 137 5.10 -3.86 -22.40
N GLU A 138 6.23 -3.23 -22.06
CA GLU A 138 7.20 -3.81 -21.12
C GLU A 138 6.58 -3.99 -19.74
N ARG A 139 5.83 -2.99 -19.25
CA ARG A 139 5.08 -3.07 -17.99
C ARG A 139 4.06 -4.21 -18.02
N LEU A 140 3.31 -4.36 -19.11
CA LEU A 140 2.36 -5.45 -19.31
C LEU A 140 3.05 -6.83 -19.28
N GLU A 141 4.19 -6.98 -19.95
CA GLU A 141 4.96 -8.24 -19.95
C GLU A 141 5.50 -8.55 -18.53
N ASN A 142 5.95 -7.54 -17.78
CA ASN A 142 6.35 -7.72 -16.38
C ASN A 142 5.16 -8.21 -15.52
N TRP A 143 3.98 -7.63 -15.70
CA TRP A 143 2.75 -8.09 -15.03
C TRP A 143 2.40 -9.54 -15.41
N LYS A 144 2.48 -9.90 -16.70
CA LYS A 144 2.21 -11.28 -17.15
C LYS A 144 3.14 -12.29 -16.48
N LYS A 145 4.46 -12.02 -16.47
CA LYS A 145 5.45 -12.90 -15.83
C LYS A 145 5.18 -13.04 -14.33
N ARG A 146 4.90 -11.92 -13.65
CA ARG A 146 4.60 -11.93 -12.22
C ARG A 146 3.34 -12.73 -11.90
N LEU A 147 2.24 -12.50 -12.61
CA LEU A 147 0.98 -13.22 -12.40
C LEU A 147 1.10 -14.70 -12.73
N LYS A 148 1.85 -15.05 -13.80
CA LYS A 148 2.19 -16.44 -14.13
C LYS A 148 2.95 -17.12 -12.99
N PHE A 149 3.94 -16.44 -12.42
CA PHE A 149 4.71 -16.96 -11.28
C PHE A 149 3.83 -17.19 -10.05
N LEU A 150 2.98 -16.25 -9.69
CA LEU A 150 2.05 -16.38 -8.57
C LEU A 150 1.04 -17.52 -8.79
N ALA A 151 0.49 -17.62 -10.00
CA ALA A 151 -0.43 -18.71 -10.35
C ALA A 151 0.26 -20.07 -10.35
N LEU A 152 1.52 -20.14 -10.82
CA LEU A 152 2.32 -21.37 -10.78
C LEU A 152 2.53 -21.88 -9.35
N GLY A 153 2.88 -20.98 -8.42
CA GLY A 153 3.03 -21.37 -7.01
C GLY A 153 1.76 -22.00 -6.46
N LYS A 154 0.60 -21.36 -6.67
CA LYS A 154 -0.69 -21.93 -6.24
C LYS A 154 -1.06 -23.21 -6.95
N TYR A 155 -0.70 -23.36 -8.22
CA TYR A 155 -0.95 -24.59 -8.98
C TYR A 155 -0.15 -25.75 -8.41
N VAL A 156 1.12 -25.53 -8.08
CA VAL A 156 1.97 -26.54 -7.42
C VAL A 156 1.41 -26.92 -6.05
N ASP A 157 1.00 -25.96 -5.23
CA ASP A 157 0.37 -26.22 -3.93
C ASP A 157 -0.87 -27.12 -4.06
N LEU A 158 -1.75 -26.82 -5.05
CA LEU A 158 -2.95 -27.62 -5.32
C LEU A 158 -2.61 -29.04 -5.83
N GLN A 159 -1.55 -29.21 -6.62
CA GLN A 159 -1.07 -30.53 -7.04
C GLN A 159 -0.56 -31.34 -5.85
N GLU A 160 0.23 -30.72 -4.98
CA GLU A 160 0.72 -31.39 -3.76
C GLU A 160 -0.44 -31.79 -2.84
N GLU A 161 -1.43 -30.91 -2.66
CA GLU A 161 -2.63 -31.23 -1.88
C GLU A 161 -3.40 -32.42 -2.47
N ARG A 162 -3.55 -32.45 -3.79
CA ARG A 162 -4.16 -33.57 -4.49
C ARG A 162 -3.39 -34.88 -4.24
N GLU A 163 -2.08 -34.85 -4.36
CA GLU A 163 -1.25 -36.05 -4.15
C GLU A 163 -1.34 -36.57 -2.70
N LYS A 164 -1.36 -35.67 -1.72
CA LYS A 164 -1.52 -36.02 -0.29
C LYS A 164 -2.90 -36.61 0.06
N ASN A 165 -3.92 -36.31 -0.72
CA ASN A 165 -5.30 -36.69 -0.40
C ASN A 165 -5.92 -37.71 -1.36
N LYS A 166 -5.28 -38.06 -2.48
CA LYS A 166 -5.84 -38.89 -3.55
C LYS A 166 -6.35 -40.25 -3.10
N ASP A 167 -5.77 -40.80 -2.03
CA ASP A 167 -6.11 -42.17 -1.52
C ASP A 167 -7.20 -42.11 -0.42
N LYS A 168 -7.72 -40.93 -0.07
CA LYS A 168 -8.81 -40.81 0.88
C LYS A 168 -10.15 -41.12 0.21
N ALA A 169 -11.00 -41.90 0.88
CA ALA A 169 -12.25 -42.43 0.33
C ALA A 169 -13.21 -41.35 -0.23
N ASP A 170 -13.25 -40.19 0.40
CA ASP A 170 -14.14 -39.11 0.02
C ASP A 170 -13.48 -38.00 -0.83
N TYR A 171 -12.22 -38.16 -1.21
CA TYR A 171 -11.50 -37.15 -1.98
C TYR A 171 -11.72 -37.33 -3.48
N LYS A 172 -12.24 -36.29 -4.14
CA LYS A 172 -12.41 -36.27 -5.60
C LYS A 172 -11.14 -35.77 -6.28
N VAL A 173 -10.42 -36.63 -6.96
CA VAL A 173 -9.21 -36.27 -7.71
C VAL A 173 -9.58 -35.32 -8.86
N LYS A 174 -9.03 -34.13 -8.87
CA LYS A 174 -9.23 -33.11 -9.90
C LYS A 174 -8.19 -33.24 -11.01
N ALA A 175 -8.59 -32.97 -12.25
CA ALA A 175 -7.69 -32.91 -13.40
C ALA A 175 -6.76 -31.67 -13.31
N ASP A 176 -5.56 -31.74 -13.92
CA ASP A 176 -4.58 -30.66 -13.94
C ASP A 176 -5.15 -29.34 -14.49
N SER A 177 -5.98 -29.43 -15.54
CA SER A 177 -6.65 -28.24 -16.11
C SER A 177 -7.61 -27.55 -15.13
N THR A 178 -8.23 -28.33 -14.22
CA THR A 178 -9.08 -27.80 -13.17
C THR A 178 -8.25 -27.09 -12.10
N LEU A 179 -7.15 -27.71 -11.67
CA LEU A 179 -6.24 -27.14 -10.68
C LEU A 179 -5.58 -25.85 -11.21
N GLU A 180 -5.17 -25.84 -12.48
CA GLU A 180 -4.60 -24.66 -13.13
C GLU A 180 -5.61 -23.49 -13.15
N ARG A 181 -6.86 -23.76 -13.52
CA ARG A 181 -7.92 -22.76 -13.49
C ARG A 181 -8.16 -22.24 -12.07
N GLU A 182 -8.28 -23.10 -11.08
CA GLU A 182 -8.48 -22.72 -9.67
C GLU A 182 -7.32 -21.87 -9.16
N ALA A 183 -6.08 -22.18 -9.55
CA ALA A 183 -4.90 -21.39 -9.21
C ALA A 183 -4.97 -19.98 -9.79
N ARG A 184 -5.36 -19.82 -11.07
CA ARG A 184 -5.55 -18.49 -11.69
C ARG A 184 -6.68 -17.71 -11.03
N GLU A 185 -7.82 -18.35 -10.76
CA GLU A 185 -8.95 -17.70 -10.05
C GLU A 185 -8.56 -17.27 -8.64
N SER A 186 -7.80 -18.07 -7.90
CA SER A 186 -7.27 -17.71 -6.59
C SER A 186 -6.29 -16.54 -6.68
N THR A 187 -5.41 -16.54 -7.69
CA THR A 187 -4.51 -15.42 -7.95
C THR A 187 -5.29 -14.15 -8.29
N ALA A 188 -6.34 -14.26 -9.11
CA ALA A 188 -7.19 -13.12 -9.46
C ALA A 188 -7.83 -12.50 -8.22
N ARG A 189 -8.41 -13.31 -7.32
CA ARG A 189 -8.97 -12.82 -6.05
C ARG A 189 -7.93 -12.13 -5.18
N GLN A 190 -6.71 -12.65 -5.12
CA GLN A 190 -5.62 -12.03 -4.36
C GLN A 190 -5.24 -10.67 -4.93
N ILE A 191 -5.10 -10.55 -6.25
CA ILE A 191 -4.75 -9.29 -6.91
C ILE A 191 -5.90 -8.28 -6.85
N GLU A 192 -7.15 -8.74 -6.95
CA GLU A 192 -8.33 -7.90 -6.77
C GLU A 192 -8.35 -7.27 -5.38
N ARG A 193 -8.09 -8.06 -4.33
CA ARG A 193 -7.98 -7.54 -2.95
C ARG A 193 -6.85 -6.53 -2.83
N TYR A 194 -5.68 -6.83 -3.39
CA TYR A 194 -4.54 -5.90 -3.39
C TYR A 194 -4.94 -4.54 -3.98
N PHE A 195 -5.57 -4.51 -5.16
CA PHE A 195 -5.99 -3.25 -5.78
C PHE A 195 -7.17 -2.59 -5.08
N SER A 196 -8.11 -3.38 -4.55
CA SER A 196 -9.22 -2.83 -3.75
C SER A 196 -8.71 -2.15 -2.48
N THR A 197 -7.79 -2.78 -1.78
CA THR A 197 -7.16 -2.21 -0.60
C THR A 197 -6.40 -0.93 -0.97
N LYS A 198 -5.56 -0.98 -2.00
CA LYS A 198 -4.87 0.22 -2.48
C LYS A 198 -5.85 1.33 -2.85
N LYS A 199 -6.88 1.06 -3.62
CA LYS A 199 -7.86 2.05 -4.05
C LYS A 199 -8.66 2.66 -2.90
N ASN A 200 -8.97 1.89 -1.87
CA ASN A 200 -9.70 2.37 -0.71
C ASN A 200 -8.82 3.16 0.28
N TRP A 201 -7.51 2.89 0.30
CA TRP A 201 -6.53 3.49 1.21
C TRP A 201 -5.70 4.59 0.54
N GLU A 202 -5.74 4.73 -0.77
CA GLU A 202 -5.01 5.77 -1.51
C GLU A 202 -5.87 7.04 -1.69
N SER A 203 -6.35 7.56 -0.56
CA SER A 203 -6.77 8.96 -0.50
C SER A 203 -5.55 9.88 -0.62
N ASP A 204 -5.77 11.12 -1.02
CA ASP A 204 -4.70 12.13 -1.02
C ASP A 204 -4.05 12.25 0.37
N ASP A 205 -4.80 12.07 1.45
CA ASP A 205 -4.30 12.09 2.83
C ASP A 205 -3.32 10.95 3.12
N GLU A 206 -3.61 9.74 2.64
CA GLU A 206 -2.73 8.58 2.81
C GLU A 206 -1.44 8.73 2.01
N ASN A 207 -1.54 9.14 0.74
CA ASN A 207 -0.37 9.38 -0.09
C ASN A 207 0.46 10.57 0.41
N PHE A 208 -0.19 11.60 0.96
CA PHE A 208 0.51 12.69 1.62
C PHE A 208 1.23 12.20 2.89
N SER A 209 0.63 11.31 3.66
CA SER A 209 1.29 10.69 4.81
C SER A 209 2.53 9.90 4.40
N LYS A 210 2.50 9.16 3.28
CA LYS A 210 3.69 8.51 2.71
C LYS A 210 4.76 9.53 2.32
N PHE A 211 4.37 10.66 1.70
CA PHE A 211 5.30 11.73 1.35
C PHE A 211 5.98 12.31 2.59
N VAL A 212 5.21 12.64 3.63
CA VAL A 212 5.77 13.13 4.90
C VAL A 212 6.65 12.06 5.56
N ASN A 213 6.27 10.79 5.49
CA ASN A 213 7.09 9.70 6.02
C ASN A 213 8.36 9.44 5.20
N ALA A 214 8.38 9.74 3.91
CA ALA A 214 9.62 9.75 3.14
C ALA A 214 10.58 10.84 3.65
N ILE A 215 10.06 12.01 4.03
CA ILE A 215 10.83 13.12 4.63
C ILE A 215 11.37 12.75 6.01
N THR A 216 10.48 12.31 6.91
CA THR A 216 10.88 11.97 8.29
C THR A 216 11.83 10.77 8.31
N GLY A 217 11.58 9.75 7.49
CA GLY A 217 12.45 8.58 7.36
C GLY A 217 13.79 8.87 6.67
N THR A 218 13.91 9.94 5.89
CA THR A 218 15.19 10.43 5.37
C THR A 218 15.98 11.14 6.47
N MET A 219 15.30 11.86 7.38
CA MET A 219 15.94 12.46 8.55
C MET A 219 16.54 11.39 9.45
N ASP A 220 15.71 10.43 9.87
CA ASP A 220 16.09 9.28 10.71
C ASP A 220 15.12 8.11 10.49
N PRO A 221 15.60 6.85 10.36
CA PRO A 221 14.75 5.69 10.12
C PRO A 221 13.70 5.41 11.23
N HIS A 222 13.86 5.97 12.42
CA HIS A 222 12.95 5.80 13.54
C HIS A 222 11.98 6.95 13.72
N THR A 223 12.08 7.98 12.87
CA THR A 223 11.19 9.15 12.91
C THR A 223 10.04 8.95 11.93
N ASN A 224 8.81 8.93 12.46
CA ASN A 224 7.59 8.72 11.68
C ASN A 224 6.58 9.83 11.89
N TYR A 225 5.89 10.19 10.84
CA TYR A 225 4.67 10.98 10.89
C TYR A 225 3.46 10.05 11.02
N MET A 226 2.63 10.29 12.04
CA MET A 226 1.37 9.58 12.23
C MET A 226 0.21 10.55 12.04
N PRO A 227 -0.68 10.32 11.07
CA PRO A 227 -1.95 11.04 10.98
C PRO A 227 -2.76 10.91 12.28
N PRO A 228 -3.68 11.84 12.60
CA PRO A 228 -4.44 11.79 13.85
C PRO A 228 -5.20 10.48 14.08
N ILE A 229 -5.64 9.81 13.02
CA ILE A 229 -6.33 8.52 13.10
C ILE A 229 -5.38 7.40 13.58
N ASP A 230 -4.17 7.37 13.02
CA ASP A 230 -3.16 6.37 13.35
C ASP A 230 -2.59 6.62 14.75
N LEU A 231 -2.42 7.89 15.13
CA LEU A 231 -1.98 8.27 16.47
C LEU A 231 -2.98 7.79 17.54
N ARG A 232 -4.29 7.81 17.25
CA ARG A 232 -5.30 7.26 18.16
C ARG A 232 -5.08 5.77 18.37
N SER A 233 -4.98 5.00 17.29
CA SER A 233 -4.75 3.55 17.33
C SER A 233 -3.45 3.20 18.04
N PHE A 234 -2.39 3.98 17.79
CA PHE A 234 -1.11 3.83 18.48
C PHE A 234 -1.24 4.07 20.00
N ASN A 235 -1.90 5.15 20.42
CA ASN A 235 -2.10 5.46 21.84
C ASN A 235 -2.97 4.41 22.54
N GLU A 236 -4.00 3.89 21.89
CA GLU A 236 -4.82 2.78 22.41
C GLU A 236 -3.96 1.52 22.61
N SER A 237 -3.12 1.18 21.62
CA SER A 237 -2.20 0.05 21.69
C SER A 237 -1.18 0.22 22.86
N MET A 238 -0.57 1.41 22.98
CA MET A 238 0.42 1.69 24.02
C MET A 238 -0.18 1.76 25.41
N SER A 239 -1.41 2.25 25.56
CA SER A 239 -2.09 2.33 26.84
C SER A 239 -2.61 0.98 27.36
N GLY A 240 -2.62 -0.05 26.50
CA GLY A 240 -3.22 -1.35 26.79
C GLY A 240 -4.73 -1.31 27.02
N ARG A 241 -5.37 -0.20 26.68
CA ARG A 241 -6.83 0.01 26.80
C ARG A 241 -7.46 0.00 25.42
N PHE A 242 -8.19 -1.04 25.15
CA PHE A 242 -8.97 -1.16 23.92
C PHE A 242 -10.43 -0.84 24.17
N PHE A 243 -10.98 0.08 23.39
CA PHE A 243 -12.40 0.38 23.39
C PHE A 243 -13.03 -0.26 22.16
N GLY A 244 -13.81 -1.31 22.34
CA GLY A 244 -14.44 -2.04 21.26
C GLY A 244 -15.27 -3.21 21.75
N ILE A 245 -15.79 -4.00 20.82
CA ILE A 245 -16.62 -5.18 21.14
C ILE A 245 -15.88 -6.29 21.89
N GLY A 246 -14.55 -6.27 21.90
CA GLY A 246 -13.73 -7.33 22.52
C GLY A 246 -13.66 -8.59 21.67
N ALA A 247 -13.56 -8.44 20.34
CA ALA A 247 -13.31 -9.50 19.39
C ALA A 247 -12.12 -9.17 18.50
N GLN A 248 -11.32 -10.19 18.17
CA GLN A 248 -10.35 -10.10 17.09
C GLN A 248 -11.01 -10.52 15.79
N LEU A 249 -10.80 -9.72 14.76
CA LEU A 249 -11.35 -9.99 13.43
C LEU A 249 -10.24 -10.51 12.51
N LYS A 250 -10.61 -11.42 11.62
CA LYS A 250 -9.74 -11.89 10.51
C LYS A 250 -10.49 -11.75 9.20
N GLU A 251 -9.78 -11.49 8.15
CA GLU A 251 -10.30 -11.63 6.79
C GLU A 251 -10.06 -13.06 6.30
N ASP A 252 -11.10 -13.69 5.80
CA ASP A 252 -11.05 -15.04 5.24
C ASP A 252 -11.90 -15.07 3.96
N ASP A 253 -11.22 -15.19 2.81
CA ASP A 253 -11.79 -15.20 1.46
C ASP A 253 -12.72 -13.99 1.15
N GLY A 254 -12.33 -12.81 1.61
CA GLY A 254 -13.07 -11.54 1.39
C GLY A 254 -14.21 -11.29 2.38
N LYS A 255 -14.37 -12.13 3.40
CA LYS A 255 -15.33 -11.98 4.47
C LYS A 255 -14.62 -11.69 5.79
N ILE A 256 -15.20 -10.81 6.58
CA ILE A 256 -14.69 -10.52 7.92
C ILE A 256 -15.32 -11.49 8.90
N LYS A 257 -14.49 -12.28 9.56
CA LYS A 257 -14.90 -13.26 10.56
C LYS A 257 -14.29 -12.98 11.93
N ILE A 258 -14.96 -13.40 12.96
CA ILE A 258 -14.41 -13.37 14.31
C ILE A 258 -13.31 -14.44 14.41
N ALA A 259 -12.07 -14.01 14.64
CA ALA A 259 -10.94 -14.90 14.85
C ALA A 259 -10.91 -15.44 16.27
N SER A 260 -11.18 -14.59 17.26
CA SER A 260 -11.28 -14.96 18.68
C SER A 260 -12.03 -13.90 19.47
N LEU A 261 -12.55 -14.27 20.61
CA LEU A 261 -13.18 -13.36 21.58
C LEU A 261 -12.20 -13.10 22.76
N ILE A 262 -12.13 -11.84 23.17
CA ILE A 262 -11.33 -11.47 24.34
C ILE A 262 -12.11 -11.84 25.60
N SER A 263 -11.56 -12.75 26.38
CA SER A 263 -12.17 -13.22 27.65
C SER A 263 -12.53 -12.03 28.56
N GLY A 264 -13.77 -11.96 28.99
CA GLY A 264 -14.29 -10.88 29.83
C GLY A 264 -14.67 -9.61 29.06
N GLY A 265 -14.47 -9.56 27.74
CA GLY A 265 -14.90 -8.46 26.88
C GLY A 265 -16.43 -8.42 26.66
N PRO A 266 -16.96 -7.34 26.09
CA PRO A 266 -18.39 -7.20 25.84
C PRO A 266 -18.97 -8.35 25.01
N ALA A 267 -18.37 -8.70 23.87
CA ALA A 267 -18.84 -9.78 23.00
C ALA A 267 -18.79 -11.15 23.69
N TRP A 268 -17.73 -11.42 24.46
CA TRP A 268 -17.64 -12.65 25.25
C TRP A 268 -18.74 -12.74 26.32
N LYS A 269 -19.04 -11.62 27.01
CA LYS A 269 -20.09 -11.56 28.04
C LYS A 269 -21.51 -11.66 27.50
N SER A 270 -21.75 -11.14 26.30
CA SER A 270 -23.08 -11.22 25.66
C SER A 270 -23.43 -12.66 25.27
N GLY A 271 -22.42 -13.46 24.88
CA GLY A 271 -22.64 -14.83 24.39
C GLY A 271 -23.31 -14.90 23.00
N GLU A 272 -23.57 -13.75 22.38
CA GLU A 272 -24.24 -13.67 21.07
C GLU A 272 -23.30 -13.91 19.89
N LEU A 273 -22.02 -13.62 20.07
CA LEU A 273 -20.97 -13.75 19.05
C LEU A 273 -20.08 -14.97 19.34
N LYS A 274 -19.67 -15.68 18.30
CA LYS A 274 -18.80 -16.86 18.38
C LYS A 274 -17.64 -16.75 17.39
N GLU A 275 -16.61 -17.54 17.61
CA GLU A 275 -15.52 -17.70 16.63
C GLU A 275 -16.06 -18.21 15.31
N ASN A 276 -15.57 -17.62 14.22
CA ASN A 276 -15.96 -17.80 12.83
C ASN A 276 -17.33 -17.24 12.42
N ASP A 277 -18.04 -16.51 13.29
CA ASP A 277 -19.19 -15.70 12.86
C ASP A 277 -18.73 -14.62 11.87
N GLU A 278 -19.59 -14.32 10.86
CA GLU A 278 -19.38 -13.32 9.80
C GLU A 278 -20.07 -12.00 10.12
#